data_cdfc4e432fe1a4b822be47e3fbae43f6
#
_entry.id   cdfc4e432fe1a4b822be47e3fbae43f6
#
_cell.length_a   1.000
_cell.length_b   1.000
_cell.length_c   1.000
_cell.angle_alpha   90.00
_cell.angle_beta   90.00
_cell.angle_gamma   90.00
#
_symmetry.space_group_name_H-M   'P 1'
#
loop_
_entity.id
_entity.type
_entity.pdbx_description
1 polymer ?
#
loop_
_entity_poly.entity_id
_entity_poly.type
_entity_poly.pdbx_seq_one_letter_code
_entity_poly.pdbx_strand_id
1 'polypeptide(L)'
;MYVREAHPTDEWQMKSNVKDDVCYAQPRTLSDRLAIANDFTKRFKYPLPFGVDDMQNAANDAYAAWPERLYVIDENGKIAYRGGMGPFNYNPAEVRAWLASRYGEVKHPEAKPAPNEKEPEKKEARDKKS
;
A
#
# COMPACT_ATOMS: atom_id res chain seq x y z
N MET A 1 1.59 -7.26 -6.24
CA MET A 1 0.54 -7.48 -7.26
C MET A 1 -0.60 -6.51 -7.01
N TYR A 2 -1.11 -5.87 -8.06
CA TYR A 2 -2.30 -5.05 -8.01
C TYR A 2 -3.55 -5.92 -8.21
N VAL A 3 -4.48 -5.84 -7.28
CA VAL A 3 -5.77 -6.51 -7.35
C VAL A 3 -6.88 -5.49 -7.65
N ARG A 4 -8.13 -5.75 -7.30
CA ARG A 4 -9.22 -4.78 -7.49
C ARG A 4 -9.11 -3.58 -6.54
N GLU A 5 -9.69 -2.44 -6.94
CA GLU A 5 -9.74 -1.26 -6.09
C GLU A 5 -10.58 -1.49 -4.81
N ALA A 6 -10.09 -0.95 -3.69
CA ALA A 6 -10.78 -1.07 -2.41
C ALA A 6 -11.81 0.06 -2.20
N HIS A 7 -11.50 1.26 -2.67
CA HIS A 7 -12.33 2.45 -2.47
C HIS A 7 -12.46 3.23 -3.78
N PRO A 8 -13.08 2.64 -4.83
CA PRO A 8 -13.24 3.31 -6.10
C PRO A 8 -14.26 4.45 -6.02
N THR A 9 -14.22 5.37 -6.97
CA THR A 9 -15.09 6.55 -7.01
C THR A 9 -16.55 6.21 -7.28
N ASP A 10 -16.81 5.09 -7.90
CA ASP A 10 -18.15 4.59 -8.24
C ASP A 10 -18.75 3.61 -7.20
N GLU A 11 -18.05 3.41 -6.08
CA GLU A 11 -18.54 2.66 -4.93
C GLU A 11 -18.34 3.48 -3.64
N TRP A 12 -17.73 2.92 -2.62
CA TRP A 12 -17.47 3.62 -1.35
C TRP A 12 -16.11 4.33 -1.37
N GLN A 13 -16.13 5.64 -1.57
CA GLN A 13 -14.92 6.47 -1.64
C GLN A 13 -14.47 6.95 -0.25
N MET A 14 -13.17 6.95 0.01
CA MET A 14 -12.58 7.52 1.23
C MET A 14 -12.15 8.98 1.02
N LYS A 15 -12.38 9.82 2.02
CA LYS A 15 -11.96 11.24 1.99
C LYS A 15 -10.44 11.40 1.85
N SER A 16 -9.65 10.46 2.37
CA SER A 16 -8.20 10.43 2.19
C SER A 16 -7.80 10.33 0.72
N ASN A 17 -8.50 9.49 -0.07
CA ASN A 17 -8.21 9.32 -1.49
C ASN A 17 -8.42 10.62 -2.26
N VAL A 18 -9.46 11.38 -1.91
CA VAL A 18 -9.72 12.70 -2.51
C VAL A 18 -8.63 13.71 -2.15
N LYS A 19 -8.19 13.71 -0.88
CA LYS A 19 -7.12 14.59 -0.41
C LYS A 19 -5.78 14.30 -1.08
N ASP A 20 -5.51 13.03 -1.32
CA ASP A 20 -4.24 12.56 -1.88
C ASP A 20 -4.27 12.44 -3.40
N ASP A 21 -5.38 12.87 -4.03
CA ASP A 21 -5.61 12.78 -5.49
C ASP A 21 -5.42 11.34 -6.01
N VAL A 22 -5.99 10.37 -5.30
CA VAL A 22 -6.02 8.94 -5.66
C VAL A 22 -7.48 8.54 -5.88
N CYS A 23 -8.03 8.98 -7.00
CA CYS A 23 -9.44 8.83 -7.33
C CYS A 23 -9.62 8.05 -8.64
N TYR A 24 -9.85 6.75 -8.53
CA TYR A 24 -10.08 5.85 -9.65
C TYR A 24 -11.46 5.22 -9.55
N ALA A 25 -12.15 5.05 -10.68
CA ALA A 25 -13.31 4.18 -10.77
C ALA A 25 -12.86 2.71 -10.76
N GLN A 26 -13.76 1.78 -10.40
CA GLN A 26 -13.46 0.36 -10.50
C GLN A 26 -13.15 0.00 -11.97
N PRO A 27 -11.97 -0.57 -12.27
CA PRO A 27 -11.62 -0.92 -13.65
C PRO A 27 -12.57 -1.99 -14.20
N ARG A 28 -13.06 -1.78 -15.41
CA ARG A 28 -14.01 -2.68 -16.08
C ARG A 28 -13.34 -3.58 -17.12
N THR A 29 -12.14 -3.23 -17.51
CA THR A 29 -11.32 -3.99 -18.47
C THR A 29 -9.92 -4.19 -17.92
N LEU A 30 -9.20 -5.19 -18.45
CA LEU A 30 -7.79 -5.38 -18.10
C LEU A 30 -6.95 -4.16 -18.50
N SER A 31 -7.30 -3.49 -19.59
CA SER A 31 -6.61 -2.26 -20.02
C SER A 31 -6.75 -1.14 -18.99
N ASP A 32 -7.95 -0.95 -18.41
CA ASP A 32 -8.19 0.03 -17.36
C ASP A 32 -7.38 -0.31 -16.11
N ARG A 33 -7.39 -1.60 -15.72
CA ARG A 33 -6.64 -2.09 -14.56
C ARG A 33 -5.13 -1.89 -14.72
N LEU A 34 -4.60 -2.16 -15.90
CA LEU A 34 -3.21 -1.91 -16.25
C LEU A 34 -2.87 -0.41 -16.24
N ALA A 35 -3.77 0.45 -16.68
CA ALA A 35 -3.56 1.90 -16.66
C ALA A 35 -3.41 2.42 -15.23
N ILE A 36 -4.29 2.00 -14.30
CA ILE A 36 -4.21 2.36 -12.87
C ILE A 36 -2.91 1.84 -12.25
N ALA A 37 -2.55 0.58 -12.53
CA ALA A 37 -1.30 -0.02 -12.05
C ALA A 37 -0.06 0.72 -12.54
N ASN A 38 -0.04 1.14 -13.81
CA ASN A 38 1.04 1.96 -14.37
C ASN A 38 1.12 3.33 -13.73
N ASP A 39 -0.01 3.95 -13.43
CA ASP A 39 -0.07 5.24 -12.74
C ASP A 39 0.54 5.13 -11.34
N PHE A 40 0.17 4.10 -10.60
CA PHE A 40 0.76 3.80 -9.30
C PHE A 40 2.29 3.66 -9.39
N THR A 41 2.78 2.82 -10.30
CA THR A 41 4.22 2.56 -10.40
C THR A 41 5.01 3.80 -10.79
N LYS A 42 4.46 4.66 -11.65
CA LYS A 42 5.07 5.95 -12.03
C LYS A 42 5.05 6.94 -10.89
N ARG A 43 3.90 7.11 -10.25
CA ARG A 43 3.70 8.09 -9.17
C ARG A 43 4.61 7.82 -7.98
N PHE A 44 4.70 6.57 -7.56
CA PHE A 44 5.52 6.16 -6.41
C PHE A 44 6.93 5.71 -6.79
N LYS A 45 7.32 5.79 -8.07
CA LYS A 45 8.62 5.31 -8.56
C LYS A 45 8.93 3.90 -8.06
N TYR A 46 7.91 3.03 -8.10
CA TYR A 46 7.97 1.70 -7.53
C TYR A 46 9.03 0.83 -8.22
N PRO A 47 10.07 0.37 -7.52
CA PRO A 47 11.25 -0.21 -8.16
C PRO A 47 11.15 -1.72 -8.42
N LEU A 48 10.12 -2.38 -7.89
CA LEU A 48 10.00 -3.84 -7.95
C LEU A 48 9.11 -4.27 -9.13
N PRO A 49 9.25 -5.52 -9.62
CA PRO A 49 8.30 -6.08 -10.55
C PRO A 49 6.87 -5.99 -10.03
N PHE A 50 5.96 -5.55 -10.89
CA PHE A 50 4.59 -5.26 -10.52
C PHE A 50 3.63 -6.07 -11.39
N GLY A 51 3.00 -7.07 -10.78
CA GLY A 51 1.97 -7.88 -11.44
C GLY A 51 0.59 -7.25 -11.28
N VAL A 52 -0.29 -7.53 -12.23
CA VAL A 52 -1.69 -7.12 -12.22
C VAL A 52 -2.55 -8.37 -12.31
N ASP A 53 -3.57 -8.47 -11.44
CA ASP A 53 -4.52 -9.58 -11.45
C ASP A 53 -5.43 -9.53 -12.68
N ASP A 54 -5.94 -10.67 -13.07
CA ASP A 54 -6.92 -10.74 -14.16
C ASP A 54 -8.30 -10.18 -13.74
N MET A 55 -9.19 -10.04 -14.72
CA MET A 55 -10.53 -9.51 -14.45
C MET A 55 -11.45 -10.49 -13.72
N GLN A 56 -11.07 -11.76 -13.63
CA GLN A 56 -11.70 -12.79 -12.82
C GLN A 56 -11.24 -12.76 -11.36
N ASN A 57 -10.22 -11.93 -11.05
CA ASN A 57 -9.62 -11.77 -9.71
C ASN A 57 -9.01 -13.08 -9.17
N ALA A 58 -8.41 -13.89 -10.04
CA ALA A 58 -7.88 -15.20 -9.69
C ALA A 58 -6.82 -15.15 -8.59
N ALA A 59 -5.89 -14.19 -8.64
CA ALA A 59 -4.88 -14.04 -7.60
C ALA A 59 -5.49 -13.47 -6.31
N ASN A 60 -6.40 -12.50 -6.40
CA ASN A 60 -7.12 -11.97 -5.25
C ASN A 60 -7.81 -13.10 -4.47
N ASP A 61 -8.51 -13.97 -5.16
CA ASP A 61 -9.29 -15.05 -4.55
C ASP A 61 -8.38 -16.14 -3.98
N ALA A 62 -7.36 -16.55 -4.73
CA ALA A 62 -6.41 -17.56 -4.28
C ALA A 62 -5.63 -17.15 -3.01
N TYR A 63 -5.28 -15.87 -2.90
CA TYR A 63 -4.51 -15.35 -1.76
C TYR A 63 -5.39 -14.63 -0.72
N ALA A 64 -6.70 -14.53 -0.92
CA ALA A 64 -7.58 -13.68 -0.12
C ALA A 64 -6.94 -12.29 0.11
N ALA A 65 -6.51 -11.65 -1.00
CA ALA A 65 -5.58 -10.53 -0.96
C ALA A 65 -6.24 -9.20 -0.64
N TRP A 66 -7.52 -9.02 -0.99
CA TRP A 66 -8.24 -7.77 -0.81
C TRP A 66 -8.53 -7.45 0.67
N PRO A 67 -8.47 -6.19 1.14
CA PRO A 67 -8.00 -5.01 0.40
C PRO A 67 -6.48 -4.97 0.24
N GLU A 68 -5.71 -5.48 1.18
CA GLU A 68 -4.27 -5.68 1.11
C GLU A 68 -3.81 -6.83 2.02
N ARG A 69 -2.76 -7.54 1.61
CA ARG A 69 -2.15 -8.61 2.39
C ARG A 69 -0.72 -8.86 1.95
N LEU A 70 0.14 -9.23 2.90
CA LEU A 70 1.52 -9.58 2.65
C LEU A 70 1.73 -11.10 2.70
N TYR A 71 2.51 -11.59 1.76
CA TYR A 71 3.01 -12.95 1.73
C TYR A 71 4.51 -12.96 1.48
N VAL A 72 5.20 -13.94 2.04
CA VAL A 72 6.55 -14.30 1.61
C VAL A 72 6.48 -15.69 1.01
N ILE A 73 6.96 -15.80 -0.22
CA ILE A 73 7.16 -17.08 -0.91
C ILE A 73 8.66 -17.33 -0.89
N ASP A 74 9.06 -18.49 -0.38
CA ASP A 74 10.47 -18.86 -0.27
C ASP A 74 11.06 -19.33 -1.61
N GLU A 75 12.35 -19.67 -1.58
CA GLU A 75 13.13 -20.10 -2.75
C GLU A 75 12.62 -21.43 -3.34
N ASN A 76 11.82 -22.17 -2.59
CA ASN A 76 11.20 -23.43 -3.02
C ASN A 76 9.77 -23.23 -3.54
N GLY A 77 9.32 -21.97 -3.65
CA GLY A 77 7.98 -21.61 -4.12
C GLY A 77 6.87 -21.89 -3.08
N LYS A 78 7.24 -22.01 -1.80
CA LYS A 78 6.27 -22.26 -0.72
C LYS A 78 5.97 -20.98 0.05
N ILE A 79 4.75 -20.85 0.55
CA ILE A 79 4.36 -19.75 1.42
C ILE A 79 5.06 -19.93 2.76
N ALA A 80 6.07 -19.10 3.03
CA ALA A 80 6.84 -19.09 4.28
C ALA A 80 6.27 -18.12 5.32
N TYR A 81 5.53 -17.10 4.88
CA TYR A 81 4.82 -16.17 5.74
C TYR A 81 3.50 -15.76 5.09
N ARG A 82 2.46 -15.66 5.91
CA ARG A 82 1.14 -15.15 5.54
C ARG A 82 0.69 -14.12 6.55
N GLY A 83 0.58 -12.87 6.11
CA GLY A 83 0.07 -11.76 6.92
C GLY A 83 -1.45 -11.79 7.10
N GLY A 84 -1.92 -11.03 8.07
CA GLY A 84 -3.33 -10.77 8.26
C GLY A 84 -3.92 -9.86 7.17
N MET A 85 -5.24 -9.86 7.06
CA MET A 85 -5.96 -9.00 6.12
C MET A 85 -5.97 -7.55 6.63
N GLY A 86 -5.61 -6.62 5.77
CA GLY A 86 -5.70 -5.19 6.07
C GLY A 86 -7.14 -4.68 6.14
N PRO A 87 -7.31 -3.43 6.61
CA PRO A 87 -6.23 -2.57 7.11
C PRO A 87 -5.76 -2.94 8.54
N PHE A 88 -6.60 -3.62 9.34
CA PHE A 88 -6.37 -3.80 10.78
C PHE A 88 -5.26 -4.81 11.12
N ASN A 89 -5.03 -5.80 10.27
CA ASN A 89 -4.02 -6.84 10.49
C ASN A 89 -2.88 -6.76 9.45
N TYR A 90 -2.77 -5.64 8.75
CA TYR A 90 -1.66 -5.40 7.82
C TYR A 90 -0.45 -4.89 8.60
N ASN A 91 0.56 -5.75 8.73
CA ASN A 91 1.75 -5.45 9.52
C ASN A 91 3.05 -5.70 8.74
N PRO A 92 3.56 -4.71 8.01
CA PRO A 92 4.83 -4.82 7.29
C PRO A 92 6.05 -5.11 8.19
N ALA A 93 5.97 -4.73 9.49
CA ALA A 93 7.06 -4.97 10.43
C ALA A 93 7.30 -6.48 10.68
N GLU A 94 6.25 -7.29 10.65
CA GLU A 94 6.39 -8.75 10.77
C GLU A 94 7.15 -9.34 9.59
N VAL A 95 6.86 -8.90 8.35
CA VAL A 95 7.60 -9.32 7.15
C VAL A 95 9.06 -8.88 7.26
N ARG A 96 9.31 -7.65 7.72
CA ARG A 96 10.67 -7.14 7.93
C ARG A 96 11.44 -7.99 8.94
N ALA A 97 10.81 -8.33 10.07
CA ALA A 97 11.41 -9.18 11.10
C ALA A 97 11.70 -10.59 10.55
N TRP A 98 10.78 -11.15 9.77
CA TRP A 98 10.97 -12.44 9.12
C TRP A 98 12.16 -12.41 8.16
N LEU A 99 12.26 -11.40 7.30
CA LEU A 99 13.36 -11.22 6.36
C LEU A 99 14.69 -11.04 7.11
N ALA A 100 14.73 -10.23 8.16
CA ALA A 100 15.92 -9.99 8.96
C ALA A 100 16.41 -11.28 9.66
N SER A 101 15.49 -12.10 10.17
CA SER A 101 15.83 -13.37 10.81
C SER A 101 16.45 -14.38 9.85
N ARG A 102 16.07 -14.34 8.57
CA ARG A 102 16.53 -15.29 7.56
C ARG A 102 17.78 -14.82 6.80
N TYR A 103 17.86 -13.53 6.51
CA TYR A 103 18.90 -12.95 5.63
C TYR A 103 19.81 -11.95 6.33
N GLY A 104 19.56 -11.68 7.62
CA GLY A 104 20.24 -10.63 8.36
C GLY A 104 19.64 -9.25 8.16
N GLU A 105 19.96 -8.33 9.06
CA GLU A 105 19.46 -6.96 8.97
C GLU A 105 20.13 -6.20 7.82
N VAL A 106 19.32 -5.61 6.95
CA VAL A 106 19.79 -4.66 5.96
C VAL A 106 19.77 -3.25 6.59
N LYS A 107 20.95 -2.63 6.70
CA LYS A 107 21.02 -1.20 7.05
C LYS A 107 20.42 -0.38 5.91
N HIS A 108 19.19 0.06 6.09
CA HIS A 108 18.61 1.05 5.17
C HIS A 108 19.31 2.39 5.43
N PRO A 109 19.73 3.13 4.38
CA PRO A 109 19.99 4.55 4.55
C PRO A 109 18.72 5.18 5.09
N GLU A 110 18.86 6.02 6.13
CA GLU A 110 17.73 6.71 6.75
C GLU A 110 16.85 7.32 5.64
N ALA A 111 15.58 6.94 5.61
CA ALA A 111 14.62 7.52 4.70
C ALA A 111 14.57 9.02 5.02
N LYS A 112 14.97 9.87 4.07
CA LYS A 112 14.75 11.31 4.23
C LYS A 112 13.27 11.51 4.51
N PRO A 113 12.91 12.32 5.55
CA PRO A 113 11.51 12.58 5.84
C PRO A 113 10.81 13.11 4.59
N ALA A 114 9.60 12.65 4.35
CA ALA A 114 8.79 13.11 3.24
C ALA A 114 8.63 14.64 3.33
N PRO A 115 8.71 15.40 2.22
CA PRO A 115 8.79 16.86 2.23
C PRO A 115 7.51 17.60 2.71
N ASN A 116 6.58 16.95 3.37
CA ASN A 116 5.27 17.51 3.74
C ASN A 116 4.76 17.20 5.16
N GLU A 117 5.63 16.96 6.12
CA GLU A 117 5.22 17.12 7.50
C GLU A 117 5.47 18.58 7.95
N LYS A 118 4.48 19.45 7.73
CA LYS A 118 4.43 20.75 8.40
C LYS A 118 4.31 20.49 9.89
N GLU A 119 5.32 20.92 10.65
CA GLU A 119 5.24 20.98 12.10
C GLU A 119 3.94 21.68 12.54
N PRO A 120 3.26 21.18 13.58
CA PRO A 120 2.08 21.86 14.11
C PRO A 120 2.51 23.23 14.67
N GLU A 121 1.96 24.31 14.09
CA GLU A 121 2.13 25.67 14.61
C GLU A 121 1.80 25.71 16.11
N LYS A 122 2.80 26.03 16.93
CA LYS A 122 2.59 26.35 18.35
C LYS A 122 1.69 27.58 18.41
N LYS A 123 0.43 27.39 18.81
CA LYS A 123 -0.44 28.51 19.19
C LYS A 123 0.15 29.17 20.44
N GLU A 124 0.77 30.32 20.26
CA GLU A 124 1.10 31.23 21.38
C GLU A 124 -0.18 31.59 22.10
N ALA A 125 -0.23 31.23 23.38
CA ALA A 125 -1.26 31.70 24.29
C ALA A 125 -1.09 33.22 24.48
N ARG A 126 -1.98 34.02 23.90
CA ARG A 126 -2.08 35.43 24.20
C ARG A 126 -2.77 35.56 25.56
N ASP A 127 -1.96 35.81 26.57
CA ASP A 127 -2.40 36.36 27.85
C ASP A 127 -3.16 37.67 27.62
N LYS A 128 -4.44 37.66 27.94
CA LYS A 128 -5.18 38.91 28.20
C LYS A 128 -5.16 39.19 29.67
N LYS A 129 -4.23 40.07 30.10
CA LYS A 129 -4.36 40.86 31.31
C LYS A 129 -5.03 42.20 30.94
N SER A 130 -6.14 42.47 31.48
CA SER A 130 -6.68 43.70 32.12
C SER A 130 -8.18 43.70 32.07
#